data_4c04d54e534c37f3c2aa7effd26277ce
#
_entry.id   4c04d54e534c37f3c2aa7effd26277ce
#
_cell.length_a   1.000
_cell.length_b   1.000
_cell.length_c   1.000
_cell.angle_alpha   90.00
_cell.angle_beta   90.00
_cell.angle_gamma   90.00
#
_symmetry.space_group_name_H-M   'P 1'
#
loop_
_entity.id
_entity.type
_entity.pdbx_description
1 polymer ?
#
loop_
_entity_poly.entity_id
_entity_poly.type
_entity_poly.pdbx_seq_one_letter_code
_entity_poly.pdbx_strand_id
1 'polypeptide(L)'
;MARTSFAQLLVTQLRDLGVERIYGVVGDSLNPVVDAVRTTDGIEWVHVRNEEAGAFAAGAEARLTGKLAVCAGSCGPGNTHMIQGLYDAHRDGAPVLAIASHIPSAKIGTGFFQETHPERLFQECSHFCEMVNSGAHGATMLHIAIQTAIAKSGVSVLVLPGDVADQEVDGPLTRDLATELGAVQPAAGPVGRLAELIDEADTVMLFVGAGVRGAREEVLALAERVKAPIGHAFGGKEWIQYDNPFDVGMSGLLGYGACYDAMQEADLVILLGTDFPYSEFLPREDGRSARRIVQIDADASRLGRRVGLDLAVHGDVALTLQAVLPLLSSTKGHRYLHRQLKAHHKALSGAVAAYTKNVERMKPIHPEFVAATLDELADDDAVFTVDTGMCNVWGARYITPNGKRRVFGSWHHGTMANALPQAIGASKAFPERQVISMSGDGGLGMLMGELLTVKLHDLNTKILVFNNSSLGMVKLEMLVEGLPDHGTDHEAVDYAAIAEGVGIGAVRITEPKKLRKQLAAALATPGPMLIDVVTNPDALSMPPKITAQQIRGFATASTKIVLGGGVGKMLDMAASNLRNMPR
;
A
#
# COMPACT_ATOMS: atom_id res chain seq x y z
N MET A 1 -20.14 40.68 12.26
CA MET A 1 -19.27 39.63 11.70
C MET A 1 -19.68 39.47 10.25
N ALA A 2 -18.74 39.32 9.33
CA ALA A 2 -19.09 39.06 7.93
C ALA A 2 -19.76 37.68 7.85
N ARG A 3 -20.92 37.61 7.24
CA ARG A 3 -21.59 36.33 6.94
C ARG A 3 -20.82 35.65 5.82
N THR A 4 -20.57 34.37 5.96
CA THR A 4 -19.90 33.53 4.96
C THR A 4 -20.72 32.27 4.71
N SER A 5 -20.61 31.64 3.55
CA SER A 5 -21.25 30.35 3.32
C SER A 5 -20.56 29.22 4.10
N PHE A 6 -21.29 28.13 4.37
CA PHE A 6 -20.70 26.95 4.98
C PHE A 6 -19.56 26.37 4.13
N ALA A 7 -19.71 26.37 2.80
CA ALA A 7 -18.66 25.95 1.88
C ALA A 7 -17.39 26.76 2.05
N GLN A 8 -17.50 28.11 2.16
CA GLN A 8 -16.35 28.97 2.38
C GLN A 8 -15.70 28.74 3.74
N LEU A 9 -16.50 28.50 4.79
CA LEU A 9 -15.99 28.13 6.12
C LEU A 9 -15.23 26.80 6.06
N LEU A 10 -15.80 25.78 5.42
CA LEU A 10 -15.21 24.44 5.24
C LEU A 10 -13.83 24.55 4.57
N VAL A 11 -13.76 25.22 3.42
CA VAL A 11 -12.52 25.35 2.64
C VAL A 11 -11.46 26.15 3.41
N THR A 12 -11.87 27.23 4.07
CA THR A 12 -10.96 28.05 4.89
C THR A 12 -10.39 27.22 6.05
N GLN A 13 -11.22 26.45 6.76
CA GLN A 13 -10.78 25.61 7.87
C GLN A 13 -9.82 24.51 7.40
N LEU A 14 -10.07 23.87 6.25
CA LEU A 14 -9.18 22.87 5.68
C LEU A 14 -7.82 23.47 5.32
N ARG A 15 -7.80 24.63 4.66
CA ARG A 15 -6.56 25.37 4.35
C ARG A 15 -5.77 25.72 5.63
N ASP A 16 -6.45 26.21 6.65
CA ASP A 16 -5.82 26.63 7.92
C ASP A 16 -5.22 25.43 8.68
N LEU A 17 -5.70 24.21 8.41
CA LEU A 17 -5.13 22.94 8.88
C LEU A 17 -3.97 22.44 8.02
N GLY A 18 -3.61 23.16 6.97
CA GLY A 18 -2.54 22.79 6.05
C GLY A 18 -2.95 21.80 4.96
N VAL A 19 -4.25 21.65 4.69
CA VAL A 19 -4.73 20.96 3.49
C VAL A 19 -4.53 21.87 2.28
N GLU A 20 -3.73 21.44 1.34
CA GLU A 20 -3.37 22.23 0.16
C GLU A 20 -4.23 21.91 -1.07
N ARG A 21 -4.98 20.79 -1.03
CA ARG A 21 -5.75 20.34 -2.20
C ARG A 21 -6.94 19.47 -1.85
N ILE A 22 -7.93 19.49 -2.77
CA ILE A 22 -9.09 18.58 -2.76
C ILE A 22 -9.09 17.82 -4.08
N TYR A 23 -9.08 16.49 -4.04
CA TYR A 23 -9.13 15.63 -5.22
C TYR A 23 -10.58 15.29 -5.58
N GLY A 24 -10.99 15.49 -6.83
CA GLY A 24 -12.34 15.11 -7.22
C GLY A 24 -12.71 15.49 -8.65
N VAL A 25 -13.92 15.11 -9.03
CA VAL A 25 -14.57 15.57 -10.25
C VAL A 25 -15.60 16.63 -9.88
N VAL A 26 -15.60 17.75 -10.59
CA VAL A 26 -16.59 18.82 -10.35
C VAL A 26 -18.00 18.35 -10.75
N GLY A 27 -19.01 18.82 -10.03
CA GLY A 27 -20.42 18.51 -10.29
C GLY A 27 -21.31 19.57 -9.67
N ASP A 28 -22.56 19.66 -10.13
CA ASP A 28 -23.49 20.70 -9.72
C ASP A 28 -23.71 20.79 -8.20
N SER A 29 -23.82 19.65 -7.54
CA SER A 29 -23.99 19.56 -6.08
C SER A 29 -22.73 20.00 -5.28
N LEU A 30 -21.57 20.07 -5.94
CA LEU A 30 -20.30 20.55 -5.36
C LEU A 30 -20.01 22.03 -5.69
N ASN A 31 -20.81 22.70 -6.53
CA ASN A 31 -20.54 24.07 -6.99
C ASN A 31 -20.16 25.04 -5.87
N PRO A 32 -20.84 25.10 -4.71
CA PRO A 32 -20.46 26.00 -3.64
C PRO A 32 -19.06 25.71 -3.06
N VAL A 33 -18.68 24.42 -2.94
CA VAL A 33 -17.35 24.01 -2.45
C VAL A 33 -16.29 24.33 -3.47
N VAL A 34 -16.52 24.05 -4.75
CA VAL A 34 -15.57 24.35 -5.85
C VAL A 34 -15.35 25.85 -5.98
N ASP A 35 -16.40 26.66 -5.86
CA ASP A 35 -16.28 28.14 -5.89
C ASP A 35 -15.53 28.66 -4.66
N ALA A 36 -15.74 28.08 -3.48
CA ALA A 36 -14.98 28.40 -2.29
C ALA A 36 -13.49 28.08 -2.46
N VAL A 37 -13.12 26.95 -3.08
CA VAL A 37 -11.72 26.63 -3.43
C VAL A 37 -11.16 27.68 -4.41
N ARG A 38 -11.93 28.02 -5.46
CA ARG A 38 -11.51 29.03 -6.46
C ARG A 38 -11.18 30.38 -5.84
N THR A 39 -11.87 30.76 -4.76
CA THR A 39 -11.74 32.08 -4.08
C THR A 39 -10.84 32.06 -2.85
N THR A 40 -10.27 30.91 -2.50
CA THR A 40 -9.38 30.77 -1.32
C THR A 40 -7.96 30.47 -1.76
N ASP A 41 -7.04 31.38 -1.50
CA ASP A 41 -5.62 31.17 -1.77
C ASP A 41 -5.04 30.05 -0.88
N GLY A 42 -4.12 29.26 -1.43
CA GLY A 42 -3.39 28.23 -0.71
C GLY A 42 -4.08 26.85 -0.67
N ILE A 43 -5.20 26.67 -1.39
CA ILE A 43 -5.83 25.39 -1.60
C ILE A 43 -6.27 25.25 -3.08
N GLU A 44 -6.03 24.10 -3.69
CA GLU A 44 -6.37 23.84 -5.09
C GLU A 44 -7.39 22.71 -5.25
N TRP A 45 -8.13 22.70 -6.34
CA TRP A 45 -8.94 21.58 -6.79
C TRP A 45 -8.13 20.74 -7.79
N VAL A 46 -7.77 19.51 -7.41
CA VAL A 46 -7.09 18.57 -8.31
C VAL A 46 -8.14 17.77 -9.07
N HIS A 47 -8.32 18.14 -10.34
CA HIS A 47 -9.32 17.52 -11.20
C HIS A 47 -8.85 16.17 -11.71
N VAL A 48 -9.43 15.09 -11.18
CA VAL A 48 -9.26 13.70 -11.64
C VAL A 48 -10.30 13.33 -12.71
N ARG A 49 -10.15 12.18 -13.34
CA ARG A 49 -11.13 11.69 -14.33
C ARG A 49 -12.21 10.79 -13.71
N ASN A 50 -11.89 10.20 -12.56
CA ASN A 50 -12.81 9.36 -11.79
C ASN A 50 -12.59 9.64 -10.29
N GLU A 51 -13.64 9.74 -9.51
CA GLU A 51 -13.57 10.00 -8.06
C GLU A 51 -12.88 8.87 -7.29
N GLU A 52 -12.90 7.65 -7.82
CA GLU A 52 -12.11 6.53 -7.30
C GLU A 52 -10.61 6.90 -7.25
N ALA A 53 -10.10 7.46 -8.35
CA ALA A 53 -8.73 7.92 -8.43
C ALA A 53 -8.44 9.09 -7.47
N GLY A 54 -9.41 9.99 -7.28
CA GLY A 54 -9.31 11.06 -6.29
C GLY A 54 -9.19 10.54 -4.87
N ALA A 55 -9.95 9.51 -4.51
CA ALA A 55 -9.88 8.88 -3.20
C ALA A 55 -8.56 8.13 -2.98
N PHE A 56 -8.02 7.41 -3.98
CA PHE A 56 -6.68 6.82 -3.92
C PHE A 56 -5.59 7.88 -3.79
N ALA A 57 -5.68 8.98 -4.53
CA ALA A 57 -4.69 10.06 -4.47
C ALA A 57 -4.67 10.72 -3.09
N ALA A 58 -5.84 11.00 -2.50
CA ALA A 58 -5.95 11.51 -1.14
C ALA A 58 -5.38 10.53 -0.11
N GLY A 59 -5.70 9.24 -0.22
CA GLY A 59 -5.14 8.20 0.64
C GLY A 59 -3.62 8.12 0.56
N ALA A 60 -3.04 8.23 -0.64
CA ALA A 60 -1.60 8.25 -0.86
C ALA A 60 -0.94 9.48 -0.24
N GLU A 61 -1.50 10.68 -0.45
CA GLU A 61 -1.01 11.91 0.17
C GLU A 61 -1.02 11.82 1.68
N ALA A 62 -2.13 11.37 2.28
CA ALA A 62 -2.25 11.23 3.73
C ALA A 62 -1.21 10.26 4.31
N ARG A 63 -0.97 9.12 3.67
CA ARG A 63 0.06 8.13 4.10
C ARG A 63 1.47 8.67 4.00
N LEU A 64 1.78 9.41 2.95
CA LEU A 64 3.12 9.95 2.71
C LEU A 64 3.44 11.11 3.64
N THR A 65 2.48 12.03 3.83
CA THR A 65 2.67 13.25 4.64
C THR A 65 2.38 13.04 6.12
N GLY A 66 1.54 12.06 6.46
CA GLY A 66 1.00 11.88 7.82
C GLY A 66 -0.07 12.91 8.19
N LYS A 67 -0.52 13.72 7.23
CA LYS A 67 -1.51 14.79 7.41
C LYS A 67 -2.88 14.38 6.86
N LEU A 68 -3.92 15.11 7.25
CA LEU A 68 -5.24 14.97 6.65
C LEU A 68 -5.19 15.31 5.16
N ALA A 69 -5.78 14.45 4.33
CA ALA A 69 -6.03 14.75 2.91
C ALA A 69 -7.52 14.73 2.61
N VAL A 70 -7.92 15.31 1.48
CA VAL A 70 -9.35 15.52 1.17
C VAL A 70 -9.67 15.07 -0.24
N CYS A 71 -10.76 14.30 -0.39
CA CYS A 71 -11.38 14.04 -1.69
C CYS A 71 -12.86 14.40 -1.68
N ALA A 72 -13.45 14.55 -2.86
CA ALA A 72 -14.83 14.92 -2.99
C ALA A 72 -15.50 14.20 -4.17
N GLY A 73 -16.78 13.85 -4.00
CA GLY A 73 -17.63 13.25 -5.01
C GLY A 73 -18.96 13.96 -5.13
N SER A 74 -19.41 14.17 -6.38
CA SER A 74 -20.72 14.70 -6.68
C SER A 74 -21.84 13.72 -6.27
N CYS A 75 -23.05 14.18 -6.09
CA CYS A 75 -24.18 13.35 -5.69
C CYS A 75 -24.41 12.17 -6.66
N GLY A 76 -24.93 11.08 -6.15
CA GLY A 76 -25.19 9.87 -6.93
C GLY A 76 -23.90 9.17 -7.41
N PRO A 77 -23.62 9.17 -8.73
CA PRO A 77 -22.48 8.46 -9.31
C PRO A 77 -21.12 8.81 -8.70
N GLY A 78 -20.84 10.10 -8.46
CA GLY A 78 -19.57 10.54 -7.89
C GLY A 78 -19.31 9.93 -6.51
N ASN A 79 -20.34 9.85 -5.68
CA ASN A 79 -20.24 9.17 -4.38
C ASN A 79 -19.98 7.67 -4.53
N THR A 80 -20.64 7.00 -5.46
CA THR A 80 -20.45 5.55 -5.65
C THR A 80 -19.06 5.21 -6.18
N HIS A 81 -18.47 6.08 -7.00
CA HIS A 81 -17.11 5.90 -7.50
C HIS A 81 -16.07 5.98 -6.38
N MET A 82 -16.20 6.85 -5.37
CA MET A 82 -15.20 7.01 -4.31
C MET A 82 -14.97 5.76 -3.46
N ILE A 83 -15.93 4.84 -3.40
CA ILE A 83 -15.96 3.72 -2.43
C ILE A 83 -14.65 2.94 -2.43
N GLN A 84 -14.14 2.54 -3.58
CA GLN A 84 -12.96 1.69 -3.71
C GLN A 84 -11.71 2.35 -3.13
N GLY A 85 -11.46 3.61 -3.50
CA GLY A 85 -10.31 4.34 -2.96
C GLY A 85 -10.46 4.66 -1.47
N LEU A 86 -11.68 4.88 -0.98
CA LEU A 86 -11.93 5.09 0.44
C LEU A 86 -11.74 3.81 1.26
N TYR A 87 -12.11 2.63 0.74
CA TYR A 87 -11.78 1.35 1.39
C TYR A 87 -10.28 1.17 1.53
N ASP A 88 -9.50 1.46 0.48
CA ASP A 88 -8.04 1.37 0.52
C ASP A 88 -7.46 2.31 1.59
N ALA A 89 -7.83 3.59 1.55
CA ALA A 89 -7.39 4.58 2.53
C ALA A 89 -7.75 4.20 3.97
N HIS A 90 -9.00 3.76 4.19
CA HIS A 90 -9.50 3.38 5.51
C HIS A 90 -8.77 2.18 6.10
N ARG A 91 -8.58 1.12 5.30
CA ARG A 91 -7.90 -0.11 5.75
C ARG A 91 -6.41 0.09 5.96
N ASP A 92 -5.80 1.00 5.23
CA ASP A 92 -4.39 1.36 5.37
C ASP A 92 -4.15 2.43 6.46
N GLY A 93 -5.20 2.90 7.13
CA GLY A 93 -5.08 3.87 8.22
C GLY A 93 -4.68 5.28 7.76
N ALA A 94 -5.13 5.70 6.58
CA ALA A 94 -4.88 7.02 6.03
C ALA A 94 -5.94 8.02 6.52
N PRO A 95 -5.58 9.14 7.18
CA PRO A 95 -6.53 10.16 7.59
C PRO A 95 -7.07 10.93 6.37
N VAL A 96 -8.27 10.58 5.93
CA VAL A 96 -8.93 11.20 4.77
C VAL A 96 -10.30 11.73 5.15
N LEU A 97 -10.58 12.97 4.78
CA LEU A 97 -11.94 13.52 4.77
C LEU A 97 -12.53 13.41 3.37
N ALA A 98 -13.62 12.67 3.22
CA ALA A 98 -14.39 12.62 1.99
C ALA A 98 -15.60 13.55 2.08
N ILE A 99 -15.72 14.46 1.13
CA ILE A 99 -16.90 15.33 0.97
C ILE A 99 -17.84 14.62 -0.01
N ALA A 100 -18.83 13.93 0.51
CA ALA A 100 -19.86 13.27 -0.27
C ALA A 100 -21.02 14.24 -0.49
N SER A 101 -21.03 14.95 -1.61
CA SER A 101 -22.12 15.89 -1.81
C SER A 101 -23.45 15.18 -2.10
N HIS A 102 -24.57 15.88 -1.87
CA HIS A 102 -25.90 15.31 -1.99
C HIS A 102 -26.83 16.23 -2.77
N ILE A 103 -27.93 15.65 -3.24
CA ILE A 103 -29.02 16.37 -3.86
C ILE A 103 -29.60 17.44 -2.91
N PRO A 104 -30.36 18.43 -3.39
CA PRO A 104 -30.93 19.44 -2.51
C PRO A 104 -31.71 18.82 -1.34
N SER A 105 -31.53 19.35 -0.15
CA SER A 105 -32.04 18.79 1.11
C SER A 105 -33.57 18.57 1.09
N ALA A 106 -34.31 19.47 0.47
CA ALA A 106 -35.78 19.37 0.30
C ALA A 106 -36.25 18.23 -0.64
N LYS A 107 -35.32 17.57 -1.34
CA LYS A 107 -35.60 16.47 -2.28
C LYS A 107 -35.19 15.10 -1.76
N ILE A 108 -34.48 15.04 -0.64
CA ILE A 108 -34.00 13.78 -0.03
C ILE A 108 -35.21 12.93 0.39
N GLY A 109 -35.20 11.65 0.04
CA GLY A 109 -36.27 10.69 0.33
C GLY A 109 -37.40 10.67 -0.69
N THR A 110 -37.31 11.43 -1.81
CA THR A 110 -38.35 11.50 -2.82
C THR A 110 -38.06 10.64 -4.06
N GLY A 111 -36.92 9.98 -4.17
CA GLY A 111 -36.47 9.30 -5.38
C GLY A 111 -36.00 10.29 -6.46
N PHE A 112 -35.52 11.44 -6.06
CA PHE A 112 -35.03 12.47 -6.97
C PHE A 112 -33.85 12.01 -7.81
N PHE A 113 -33.65 12.63 -8.97
CA PHE A 113 -32.50 12.33 -9.85
C PHE A 113 -31.17 12.34 -9.09
N GLN A 114 -30.36 11.32 -9.27
CA GLN A 114 -29.08 11.08 -8.59
C GLN A 114 -29.19 10.90 -7.06
N GLU A 115 -30.35 10.65 -6.51
CA GLU A 115 -30.46 10.32 -5.10
C GLU A 115 -29.79 8.98 -4.80
N THR A 116 -28.94 8.98 -3.80
CA THR A 116 -28.36 7.80 -3.14
C THR A 116 -28.47 7.99 -1.62
N HIS A 117 -27.99 7.05 -0.85
CA HIS A 117 -27.91 7.17 0.61
C HIS A 117 -26.45 7.13 1.07
N PRO A 118 -25.69 8.24 0.91
CA PRO A 118 -24.26 8.27 1.25
C PRO A 118 -23.98 7.88 2.70
N GLU A 119 -24.86 8.26 3.63
CA GLU A 119 -24.81 7.92 5.05
C GLU A 119 -24.85 6.40 5.32
N ARG A 120 -25.33 5.60 4.38
CA ARG A 120 -25.29 4.12 4.43
C ARG A 120 -24.17 3.56 3.58
N LEU A 121 -23.93 4.21 2.44
CA LEU A 121 -22.98 3.76 1.43
C LEU A 121 -21.55 3.65 1.97
N PHE A 122 -21.14 4.59 2.82
CA PHE A 122 -19.78 4.70 3.32
C PHE A 122 -19.55 4.14 4.74
N GLN A 123 -20.55 3.49 5.34
CA GLN A 123 -20.44 3.00 6.72
C GLN A 123 -19.29 2.02 6.94
N GLU A 124 -19.01 1.15 5.98
CA GLU A 124 -17.96 0.13 6.12
C GLU A 124 -16.55 0.66 5.78
N CYS A 125 -16.44 1.79 5.09
CA CYS A 125 -15.16 2.37 4.69
C CYS A 125 -14.86 3.70 5.40
N SER A 126 -15.48 3.94 6.56
CA SER A 126 -15.24 5.15 7.35
C SER A 126 -15.44 4.93 8.84
N HIS A 127 -14.81 5.78 9.65
CA HIS A 127 -15.06 5.87 11.11
C HIS A 127 -16.18 6.84 11.47
N PHE A 128 -16.55 7.72 10.55
CA PHE A 128 -17.60 8.71 10.70
C PHE A 128 -18.25 8.97 9.34
N CYS A 129 -19.58 8.93 9.31
CA CYS A 129 -20.34 9.23 8.10
C CYS A 129 -21.69 9.86 8.51
N GLU A 130 -21.78 11.17 8.39
CA GLU A 130 -22.97 11.90 8.85
C GLU A 130 -23.39 12.99 7.87
N MET A 131 -24.71 13.23 7.80
CA MET A 131 -25.31 14.26 6.96
C MET A 131 -25.33 15.62 7.64
N VAL A 132 -24.92 16.64 6.92
CA VAL A 132 -25.04 18.04 7.33
C VAL A 132 -26.44 18.55 7.07
N ASN A 133 -27.20 18.85 8.13
CA ASN A 133 -28.60 19.24 8.02
C ASN A 133 -28.82 20.75 7.88
N SER A 134 -27.81 21.56 8.21
CA SER A 134 -27.82 23.03 8.04
C SER A 134 -26.41 23.57 8.09
N GLY A 135 -26.17 24.78 7.61
CA GLY A 135 -24.86 25.44 7.70
C GLY A 135 -24.34 25.54 9.13
N ALA A 136 -25.18 25.88 10.09
CA ALA A 136 -24.81 25.94 11.52
C ALA A 136 -24.43 24.57 12.10
N HIS A 137 -25.12 23.51 11.70
CA HIS A 137 -24.79 22.12 12.06
C HIS A 137 -23.47 21.69 11.41
N GLY A 138 -23.22 22.14 10.19
CA GLY A 138 -22.06 21.77 9.38
C GLY A 138 -20.72 22.07 10.05
N ALA A 139 -20.60 23.21 10.71
CA ALA A 139 -19.37 23.57 11.43
C ALA A 139 -19.00 22.57 12.54
N THR A 140 -20.00 22.06 13.26
CA THR A 140 -19.78 21.03 14.29
C THR A 140 -19.43 19.68 13.64
N MET A 141 -20.15 19.28 12.59
CA MET A 141 -19.90 18.02 11.87
C MET A 141 -18.53 17.99 11.21
N LEU A 142 -18.12 19.11 10.61
CA LEU A 142 -16.77 19.23 10.01
C LEU A 142 -15.68 19.02 11.06
N HIS A 143 -15.81 19.67 12.23
CA HIS A 143 -14.86 19.48 13.33
C HIS A 143 -14.78 18.01 13.77
N ILE A 144 -15.92 17.36 13.99
CA ILE A 144 -15.98 15.95 14.43
C ILE A 144 -15.39 15.04 13.34
N ALA A 145 -15.72 15.26 12.06
CA ALA A 145 -15.21 14.47 10.95
C ALA A 145 -13.68 14.55 10.84
N ILE A 146 -13.13 15.75 10.89
CA ILE A 146 -11.68 15.96 10.82
C ILE A 146 -10.99 15.32 12.03
N GLN A 147 -11.46 15.61 13.24
CA GLN A 147 -10.86 15.07 14.46
C GLN A 147 -10.94 13.53 14.48
N THR A 148 -12.03 12.94 13.97
CA THR A 148 -12.19 11.49 13.89
C THR A 148 -11.22 10.87 12.89
N ALA A 149 -11.08 11.47 11.68
CA ALA A 149 -10.15 10.98 10.67
C ALA A 149 -8.70 10.94 11.20
N ILE A 150 -8.28 12.01 11.89
CA ILE A 150 -6.93 12.11 12.48
C ILE A 150 -6.78 11.14 13.65
N ALA A 151 -7.70 11.16 14.62
CA ALA A 151 -7.58 10.40 15.86
C ALA A 151 -7.66 8.89 15.66
N LYS A 152 -8.42 8.42 14.67
CA LYS A 152 -8.58 7.01 14.37
C LYS A 152 -7.71 6.54 13.18
N SER A 153 -6.94 7.45 12.59
CA SER A 153 -6.14 7.16 11.40
C SER A 153 -6.96 6.42 10.33
N GLY A 154 -7.90 7.11 9.72
CA GLY A 154 -8.80 6.51 8.73
C GLY A 154 -9.74 7.53 8.08
N VAL A 155 -10.74 7.04 7.38
CA VAL A 155 -11.67 7.86 6.62
C VAL A 155 -12.78 8.41 7.50
N SER A 156 -13.12 9.68 7.30
CA SER A 156 -14.39 10.30 7.72
C SER A 156 -15.13 10.83 6.48
N VAL A 157 -16.44 10.71 6.46
CA VAL A 157 -17.28 11.17 5.36
C VAL A 157 -18.25 12.23 5.87
N LEU A 158 -18.23 13.38 5.22
CA LEU A 158 -19.18 14.46 5.44
C LEU A 158 -20.20 14.48 4.30
N VAL A 159 -21.42 14.07 4.56
CA VAL A 159 -22.50 14.09 3.56
C VAL A 159 -23.09 15.50 3.51
N LEU A 160 -22.92 16.17 2.37
CA LEU A 160 -23.21 17.61 2.25
C LEU A 160 -24.19 17.91 1.11
N PRO A 161 -25.49 18.19 1.40
CA PRO A 161 -26.40 18.70 0.40
C PRO A 161 -25.92 20.04 -0.18
N GLY A 162 -26.01 20.19 -1.51
CA GLY A 162 -25.47 21.38 -2.19
C GLY A 162 -26.10 22.70 -1.73
N ASP A 163 -27.41 22.71 -1.46
CA ASP A 163 -28.14 23.87 -0.92
C ASP A 163 -27.74 24.18 0.54
N VAL A 164 -27.32 23.19 1.32
CA VAL A 164 -26.82 23.39 2.68
C VAL A 164 -25.39 23.95 2.66
N ALA A 165 -24.59 23.55 1.68
CA ALA A 165 -23.25 24.10 1.48
C ALA A 165 -23.23 25.61 1.22
N ASP A 166 -24.29 26.11 0.56
CA ASP A 166 -24.44 27.55 0.24
C ASP A 166 -25.09 28.37 1.38
N GLN A 167 -25.55 27.74 2.46
CA GLN A 167 -26.18 28.46 3.58
C GLN A 167 -25.20 29.37 4.30
N GLU A 168 -25.66 30.59 4.63
CA GLU A 168 -24.91 31.54 5.44
C GLU A 168 -24.73 31.00 6.88
N VAL A 169 -23.51 31.15 7.39
CA VAL A 169 -23.13 30.81 8.77
C VAL A 169 -22.50 31.99 9.45
N ASP A 170 -22.69 32.08 10.76
CA ASP A 170 -22.12 33.15 11.57
C ASP A 170 -20.65 32.84 11.91
N GLY A 171 -19.74 33.63 11.34
CA GLY A 171 -18.35 33.82 11.72
C GLY A 171 -17.43 32.61 11.79
N PRO A 172 -16.13 32.80 11.96
CA PRO A 172 -15.19 31.69 12.01
C PRO A 172 -15.42 30.87 13.29
N LEU A 173 -15.93 29.66 13.14
CA LEU A 173 -15.94 28.64 14.16
C LEU A 173 -14.57 27.90 14.11
N THR A 174 -13.48 28.66 14.26
CA THR A 174 -12.16 28.06 14.47
C THR A 174 -12.18 27.37 15.83
N ARG A 175 -12.40 26.08 15.80
CA ARG A 175 -12.19 25.20 16.95
C ARG A 175 -10.78 24.66 16.83
N ASP A 176 -10.08 24.65 17.94
CA ASP A 176 -8.78 23.98 18.02
C ASP A 176 -8.95 22.48 17.78
N LEU A 177 -8.04 21.91 16.97
CA LEU A 177 -8.02 20.50 16.60
C LEU A 177 -6.72 19.88 17.07
N ALA A 178 -6.82 18.71 17.72
CA ALA A 178 -5.65 17.92 18.08
C ALA A 178 -5.09 17.24 16.82
N THR A 179 -4.13 17.89 16.16
CA THR A 179 -3.45 17.38 14.96
C THR A 179 -2.25 16.50 15.31
N GLU A 180 -1.69 16.66 16.53
CA GLU A 180 -0.61 15.82 17.05
C GLU A 180 -1.16 14.94 18.18
N LEU A 181 -1.14 13.64 17.95
CA LEU A 181 -1.59 12.65 18.92
C LEU A 181 -0.39 12.10 19.70
N GLY A 182 -0.54 12.02 21.03
CA GLY A 182 0.45 11.38 21.89
C GLY A 182 0.57 9.89 21.59
N ALA A 183 1.80 9.34 21.73
CA ALA A 183 2.03 7.91 21.60
C ALA A 183 1.43 7.13 22.79
N VAL A 184 0.99 5.90 22.55
CA VAL A 184 0.38 5.03 23.56
C VAL A 184 1.45 4.47 24.48
N GLN A 185 1.43 4.85 25.76
CA GLN A 185 2.34 4.32 26.78
C GLN A 185 1.95 2.88 27.17
N PRO A 186 2.89 1.92 27.14
CA PRO A 186 2.61 0.56 27.60
C PRO A 186 2.44 0.50 29.13
N ALA A 187 1.61 -0.41 29.61
CA ALA A 187 1.49 -0.66 31.04
C ALA A 187 2.71 -1.43 31.59
N ALA A 188 3.15 -1.11 32.80
CA ALA A 188 4.37 -1.69 33.41
C ALA A 188 4.29 -3.23 33.59
N GLY A 189 3.12 -3.78 33.92
CA GLY A 189 2.94 -5.23 34.08
C GLY A 189 3.24 -6.02 32.80
N PRO A 190 2.60 -5.74 31.66
CA PRO A 190 2.95 -6.36 30.38
C PRO A 190 4.41 -6.15 29.96
N VAL A 191 5.02 -4.98 30.22
CA VAL A 191 6.42 -4.72 29.95
C VAL A 191 7.34 -5.65 30.76
N GLY A 192 7.09 -5.80 32.07
CA GLY A 192 7.82 -6.74 32.93
C GLY A 192 7.67 -8.17 32.44
N ARG A 193 6.46 -8.60 32.11
CA ARG A 193 6.22 -9.95 31.58
C ARG A 193 6.89 -10.18 30.22
N LEU A 194 6.95 -9.16 29.36
CA LEU A 194 7.70 -9.24 28.10
C LEU A 194 9.20 -9.48 28.35
N ALA A 195 9.79 -8.76 29.31
CA ALA A 195 11.19 -8.95 29.67
C ALA A 195 11.47 -10.39 30.17
N GLU A 196 10.60 -10.93 31.03
CA GLU A 196 10.69 -12.32 31.50
C GLU A 196 10.65 -13.32 30.32
N LEU A 197 9.67 -13.17 29.43
CA LEU A 197 9.53 -14.05 28.25
C LEU A 197 10.75 -13.99 27.34
N ILE A 198 11.32 -12.81 27.15
CA ILE A 198 12.57 -12.64 26.37
C ILE A 198 13.74 -13.33 27.10
N ASP A 199 13.88 -13.15 28.40
CA ASP A 199 14.98 -13.76 29.17
C ASP A 199 14.89 -15.29 29.26
N GLU A 200 13.67 -15.85 29.31
CA GLU A 200 13.42 -17.30 29.32
C GLU A 200 13.67 -17.99 27.96
N ALA A 201 13.46 -17.30 26.84
CA ALA A 201 13.59 -17.89 25.50
C ALA A 201 15.05 -18.12 25.11
N ASP A 202 15.39 -19.25 24.50
CA ASP A 202 16.72 -19.51 23.93
C ASP A 202 16.92 -18.81 22.58
N THR A 203 15.84 -18.72 21.79
CA THR A 203 15.85 -18.11 20.46
C THR A 203 14.66 -17.15 20.30
N VAL A 204 14.95 -15.93 19.85
CA VAL A 204 13.95 -14.88 19.63
C VAL A 204 13.94 -14.48 18.16
N MET A 205 12.76 -14.29 17.59
CA MET A 205 12.53 -13.75 16.25
C MET A 205 11.66 -12.49 16.33
N LEU A 206 12.06 -11.43 15.64
CA LEU A 206 11.28 -10.20 15.51
C LEU A 206 10.60 -10.17 14.13
N PHE A 207 9.28 -9.95 14.11
CA PHE A 207 8.53 -9.77 12.88
C PHE A 207 7.81 -8.42 12.91
N VAL A 208 8.14 -7.55 11.95
CA VAL A 208 7.73 -6.14 11.99
C VAL A 208 6.76 -5.78 10.87
N GLY A 209 5.80 -4.92 11.19
CA GLY A 209 4.86 -4.29 10.25
C GLY A 209 5.09 -2.79 10.10
N ALA A 210 4.10 -2.08 9.55
CA ALA A 210 4.14 -0.64 9.35
C ALA A 210 4.21 0.17 10.67
N GLY A 211 3.75 -0.41 11.77
CA GLY A 211 3.75 0.23 13.10
C GLY A 211 5.14 0.41 13.72
N VAL A 212 6.23 -0.04 13.04
CA VAL A 212 7.60 0.28 13.46
C VAL A 212 8.11 1.60 12.86
N ARG A 213 7.27 2.35 12.17
CA ARG A 213 7.61 3.71 11.75
C ARG A 213 8.04 4.53 12.97
N GLY A 214 9.27 5.05 12.95
CA GLY A 214 9.86 5.80 14.07
C GLY A 214 10.41 4.95 15.23
N ALA A 215 10.35 3.59 15.15
CA ALA A 215 10.85 2.68 16.18
C ALA A 215 12.08 1.87 15.74
N ARG A 216 12.70 2.26 14.63
CA ARG A 216 13.78 1.49 14.00
C ARG A 216 14.98 1.26 14.94
N GLU A 217 15.40 2.29 15.65
CA GLU A 217 16.56 2.23 16.54
C GLU A 217 16.33 1.23 17.68
N GLU A 218 15.15 1.27 18.30
CA GLU A 218 14.78 0.38 19.39
C GLU A 218 14.65 -1.07 18.92
N VAL A 219 14.10 -1.29 17.72
CA VAL A 219 13.99 -2.63 17.13
C VAL A 219 15.38 -3.22 16.86
N LEU A 220 16.30 -2.44 16.27
CA LEU A 220 17.69 -2.87 16.06
C LEU A 220 18.44 -3.08 17.39
N ALA A 221 18.22 -2.23 18.38
CA ALA A 221 18.81 -2.38 19.71
C ALA A 221 18.35 -3.67 20.40
N LEU A 222 17.05 -4.00 20.32
CA LEU A 222 16.54 -5.26 20.82
C LEU A 222 17.14 -6.45 20.07
N ALA A 223 17.16 -6.40 18.74
CA ALA A 223 17.75 -7.46 17.92
C ALA A 223 19.22 -7.71 18.27
N GLU A 224 20.00 -6.65 18.45
CA GLU A 224 21.41 -6.76 18.89
C GLU A 224 21.51 -7.36 20.29
N ARG A 225 20.68 -6.90 21.24
CA ARG A 225 20.68 -7.37 22.63
C ARG A 225 20.42 -8.87 22.75
N VAL A 226 19.42 -9.37 21.97
CA VAL A 226 18.98 -10.78 22.07
C VAL A 226 19.42 -11.64 20.87
N LYS A 227 20.26 -11.09 19.98
CA LYS A 227 20.77 -11.77 18.76
C LYS A 227 19.64 -12.37 17.92
N ALA A 228 18.56 -11.59 17.76
CA ALA A 228 17.38 -11.99 17.02
C ALA A 228 17.46 -11.60 15.53
N PRO A 229 17.11 -12.48 14.58
CA PRO A 229 16.84 -12.08 13.22
C PRO A 229 15.57 -11.20 13.17
N ILE A 230 15.50 -10.31 12.18
CA ILE A 230 14.37 -9.44 11.90
C ILE A 230 13.78 -9.81 10.55
N GLY A 231 12.52 -10.21 10.54
CA GLY A 231 11.73 -10.33 9.32
C GLY A 231 10.63 -9.27 9.27
N HIS A 232 10.05 -9.06 8.10
CA HIS A 232 9.05 -8.01 7.94
C HIS A 232 7.87 -8.41 7.06
N ALA A 233 6.73 -7.73 7.25
CA ALA A 233 5.65 -7.63 6.27
C ALA A 233 6.01 -6.58 5.20
N PHE A 234 5.26 -6.51 4.09
CA PHE A 234 5.57 -5.51 3.05
C PHE A 234 5.47 -4.07 3.60
N GLY A 235 4.45 -3.76 4.39
CA GLY A 235 4.32 -2.44 5.02
C GLY A 235 5.44 -2.07 6.01
N GLY A 236 6.17 -3.07 6.53
CA GLY A 236 7.32 -2.84 7.41
C GLY A 236 8.63 -2.62 6.66
N LYS A 237 8.70 -3.05 5.38
CA LYS A 237 9.93 -3.07 4.57
C LYS A 237 10.68 -1.73 4.55
N GLU A 238 10.01 -0.65 4.21
CA GLU A 238 10.61 0.67 4.07
C GLU A 238 11.20 1.24 5.36
N TRP A 239 10.74 0.74 6.52
CA TRP A 239 11.14 1.23 7.83
C TRP A 239 12.29 0.47 8.45
N ILE A 240 12.51 -0.81 8.09
CA ILE A 240 13.44 -1.69 8.80
C ILE A 240 14.50 -2.36 7.94
N GLN A 241 14.27 -2.55 6.63
CA GLN A 241 15.16 -3.40 5.83
C GLN A 241 16.54 -2.80 5.56
N TYR A 242 16.62 -1.48 5.34
CA TYR A 242 17.89 -0.82 4.99
C TYR A 242 18.87 -0.83 6.17
N ASP A 243 20.17 -0.95 5.87
CA ASP A 243 21.26 -0.96 6.85
C ASP A 243 20.95 -1.81 8.09
N ASN A 244 20.34 -2.97 7.86
CA ASN A 244 19.90 -3.89 8.91
C ASN A 244 20.71 -5.18 8.87
N PRO A 245 21.68 -5.39 9.80
CA PRO A 245 22.51 -6.60 9.85
C PRO A 245 21.74 -7.84 10.31
N PHE A 246 20.49 -7.69 10.75
CA PHE A 246 19.64 -8.77 11.24
C PHE A 246 18.55 -9.18 10.25
N ASP A 247 18.50 -8.54 9.05
CA ASP A 247 17.45 -8.79 8.06
C ASP A 247 17.47 -10.22 7.55
N VAL A 248 16.31 -10.87 7.61
CA VAL A 248 16.07 -12.21 7.06
C VAL A 248 14.95 -12.24 6.02
N GLY A 249 14.53 -11.07 5.54
CA GLY A 249 13.57 -10.90 4.47
C GLY A 249 12.13 -10.85 4.93
N MET A 250 11.24 -11.31 4.06
CA MET A 250 9.79 -11.11 4.21
C MET A 250 9.05 -12.44 4.28
N SER A 251 7.97 -12.50 5.07
CA SER A 251 7.01 -13.60 5.09
C SER A 251 5.72 -13.23 4.33
N GLY A 252 4.92 -14.23 3.99
CA GLY A 252 3.65 -14.10 3.26
C GLY A 252 3.74 -14.56 1.81
N LEU A 253 2.67 -14.32 1.04
CA LEU A 253 2.58 -14.70 -0.37
C LEU A 253 3.72 -14.14 -1.23
N LEU A 254 4.13 -12.90 -0.94
CA LEU A 254 5.20 -12.20 -1.65
C LEU A 254 6.59 -12.51 -1.06
N GLY A 255 6.64 -13.30 0.00
CA GLY A 255 7.81 -13.52 0.84
C GLY A 255 9.06 -13.97 0.09
N TYR A 256 10.20 -13.73 0.72
CA TYR A 256 11.52 -14.17 0.27
C TYR A 256 12.49 -14.24 1.45
N GLY A 257 13.61 -14.91 1.24
CA GLY A 257 14.62 -15.05 2.28
C GLY A 257 14.34 -16.18 3.26
N ALA A 258 14.72 -16.00 4.53
CA ALA A 258 14.59 -17.00 5.60
C ALA A 258 13.52 -16.66 6.64
N CYS A 259 12.77 -15.56 6.47
CA CYS A 259 11.83 -15.02 7.46
C CYS A 259 10.80 -16.06 7.94
N TYR A 260 10.16 -16.78 7.01
CA TYR A 260 9.18 -17.80 7.36
C TYR A 260 9.79 -18.91 8.23
N ASP A 261 10.92 -19.48 7.80
CA ASP A 261 11.56 -20.58 8.53
C ASP A 261 12.08 -20.10 9.90
N ALA A 262 12.61 -18.88 9.97
CA ALA A 262 13.02 -18.27 11.23
C ALA A 262 11.84 -18.18 12.23
N MET A 263 10.68 -17.69 11.80
CA MET A 263 9.49 -17.66 12.67
C MET A 263 9.05 -19.05 13.13
N GLN A 264 9.17 -20.07 12.25
CA GLN A 264 8.77 -21.45 12.60
C GLN A 264 9.76 -22.13 13.55
N GLU A 265 10.99 -21.68 13.64
CA GLU A 265 12.04 -22.30 14.46
C GLU A 265 12.26 -21.61 15.82
N ALA A 266 11.84 -20.35 15.98
CA ALA A 266 12.05 -19.59 17.20
C ALA A 266 11.21 -20.09 18.39
N ASP A 267 11.75 -19.99 19.61
CA ASP A 267 11.02 -20.25 20.85
C ASP A 267 10.08 -19.11 21.19
N LEU A 268 10.49 -17.86 20.87
CA LEU A 268 9.69 -16.66 21.05
C LEU A 268 9.63 -15.85 19.75
N VAL A 269 8.43 -15.57 19.27
CA VAL A 269 8.19 -14.65 18.16
C VAL A 269 7.53 -13.38 18.69
N ILE A 270 8.12 -12.22 18.42
CA ILE A 270 7.58 -10.92 18.81
C ILE A 270 7.09 -10.20 17.56
N LEU A 271 5.79 -10.02 17.48
CA LEU A 271 5.10 -9.28 16.41
C LEU A 271 5.06 -7.78 16.80
N LEU A 272 5.68 -6.92 16.00
CA LEU A 272 5.87 -5.50 16.29
C LEU A 272 5.08 -4.64 15.29
N GLY A 273 4.00 -4.00 15.76
CA GLY A 273 3.21 -3.07 14.97
C GLY A 273 2.72 -3.67 13.65
N THR A 274 2.16 -4.88 13.70
CA THR A 274 1.72 -5.61 12.51
C THR A 274 0.34 -6.23 12.68
N ASP A 275 -0.55 -5.97 11.70
CA ASP A 275 -1.80 -6.69 11.49
C ASP A 275 -1.65 -7.59 10.25
N PHE A 276 -0.60 -8.42 10.23
CA PHE A 276 -0.26 -9.27 9.09
C PHE A 276 -1.41 -10.23 8.76
N PRO A 277 -2.02 -10.15 7.56
CA PRO A 277 -3.32 -10.78 7.31
C PRO A 277 -3.26 -12.29 7.10
N TYR A 278 -2.08 -12.84 6.79
CA TYR A 278 -1.92 -14.24 6.36
C TYR A 278 -1.52 -15.13 7.53
N SER A 279 -2.50 -15.55 8.35
CA SER A 279 -2.27 -16.38 9.54
C SER A 279 -1.52 -17.69 9.24
N GLU A 280 -1.67 -18.25 8.02
CA GLU A 280 -0.99 -19.47 7.59
C GLU A 280 0.55 -19.31 7.46
N PHE A 281 1.04 -18.07 7.39
CA PHE A 281 2.48 -17.75 7.38
C PHE A 281 3.00 -17.30 8.74
N LEU A 282 2.14 -17.19 9.75
CA LEU A 282 2.54 -16.99 11.15
C LEU A 282 2.91 -18.33 11.79
N PRO A 283 3.54 -18.33 12.98
CA PRO A 283 3.84 -19.56 13.70
C PRO A 283 2.57 -20.40 13.92
N ARG A 284 2.65 -21.71 13.64
CA ARG A 284 1.52 -22.61 13.83
C ARG A 284 1.52 -23.20 15.23
N GLU A 285 0.35 -23.43 15.78
CA GLU A 285 0.15 -24.30 16.93
C GLU A 285 0.34 -25.75 16.48
N ASP A 286 1.59 -26.23 16.52
CA ASP A 286 1.95 -27.60 16.09
C ASP A 286 2.08 -28.60 17.25
N GLY A 287 1.53 -28.25 18.42
CA GLY A 287 1.63 -29.06 19.64
C GLY A 287 3.02 -29.09 20.28
N ARG A 288 3.98 -28.34 19.77
CA ARG A 288 5.26 -28.09 20.44
C ARG A 288 5.03 -27.09 21.57
N SER A 289 4.94 -27.58 22.77
CA SER A 289 4.50 -26.84 23.97
C SER A 289 5.41 -25.69 24.44
N ALA A 290 6.42 -25.31 23.66
CA ALA A 290 7.44 -24.33 24.08
C ALA A 290 7.45 -23.02 23.28
N ARG A 291 6.79 -22.94 22.12
CA ARG A 291 6.79 -21.71 21.31
C ARG A 291 5.79 -20.70 21.86
N ARG A 292 6.26 -19.47 22.04
CA ARG A 292 5.47 -18.35 22.56
C ARG A 292 5.37 -17.23 21.54
N ILE A 293 4.24 -16.54 21.51
CA ILE A 293 3.96 -15.45 20.59
C ILE A 293 3.53 -14.21 21.40
N VAL A 294 4.22 -13.11 21.17
CA VAL A 294 3.91 -11.80 21.74
C VAL A 294 3.54 -10.86 20.61
N GLN A 295 2.55 -10.01 20.83
CA GLN A 295 2.23 -8.91 19.92
C GLN A 295 2.22 -7.59 20.66
N ILE A 296 2.90 -6.58 20.08
CA ILE A 296 2.93 -5.19 20.54
C ILE A 296 2.26 -4.34 19.46
N ASP A 297 1.21 -3.62 19.82
CA ASP A 297 0.51 -2.72 18.90
C ASP A 297 -0.10 -1.54 19.65
N ALA A 298 -0.08 -0.36 19.03
CA ALA A 298 -0.69 0.86 19.54
C ALA A 298 -2.23 0.83 19.40
N ASP A 299 -2.78 -0.03 18.54
CA ASP A 299 -4.20 -0.30 18.41
C ASP A 299 -4.56 -1.63 19.08
N ALA A 300 -5.13 -1.55 20.29
CA ALA A 300 -5.53 -2.74 21.05
C ALA A 300 -6.49 -3.66 20.29
N SER A 301 -7.26 -3.14 19.34
CA SER A 301 -8.21 -3.93 18.56
C SER A 301 -7.52 -4.90 17.57
N ARG A 302 -6.22 -4.73 17.31
CA ARG A 302 -5.43 -5.60 16.43
C ARG A 302 -4.77 -6.77 17.16
N LEU A 303 -4.67 -6.69 18.49
CA LEU A 303 -3.99 -7.70 19.31
C LEU A 303 -4.74 -9.05 19.25
N GLY A 304 -4.01 -10.13 18.92
CA GLY A 304 -4.54 -11.49 18.87
C GLY A 304 -5.50 -11.79 17.73
N ARG A 305 -5.65 -10.90 16.76
CA ARG A 305 -6.61 -11.03 15.65
C ARG A 305 -6.28 -12.18 14.69
N ARG A 306 -4.99 -12.53 14.57
CA ARG A 306 -4.48 -13.45 13.54
C ARG A 306 -3.91 -14.76 14.09
N VAL A 307 -3.47 -14.74 15.34
CA VAL A 307 -2.85 -15.88 16.02
C VAL A 307 -3.08 -15.74 17.52
N GLY A 308 -3.17 -16.87 18.23
CA GLY A 308 -3.20 -16.88 19.70
C GLY A 308 -1.93 -16.28 20.29
N LEU A 309 -2.05 -15.48 21.34
CA LEU A 309 -0.94 -14.79 21.97
C LEU A 309 -0.71 -15.30 23.38
N ASP A 310 0.56 -15.49 23.78
CA ASP A 310 0.98 -15.70 25.16
C ASP A 310 1.02 -14.36 25.92
N LEU A 311 1.28 -13.25 25.20
CA LEU A 311 1.24 -11.90 25.76
C LEU A 311 0.80 -10.89 24.71
N ALA A 312 -0.21 -10.08 25.05
CA ALA A 312 -0.63 -8.90 24.31
C ALA A 312 -0.14 -7.65 25.02
N VAL A 313 0.57 -6.76 24.30
CA VAL A 313 1.07 -5.49 24.84
C VAL A 313 0.45 -4.34 24.05
N HIS A 314 -0.47 -3.62 24.68
CA HIS A 314 -1.02 -2.38 24.14
C HIS A 314 -0.05 -1.23 24.40
N GLY A 315 0.60 -0.75 23.36
CA GLY A 315 1.58 0.32 23.45
C GLY A 315 2.25 0.62 22.11
N ASP A 316 2.78 1.82 21.99
CA ASP A 316 3.66 2.20 20.92
C ASP A 316 4.93 1.32 20.91
N VAL A 317 5.41 0.92 19.74
CA VAL A 317 6.54 -0.01 19.64
C VAL A 317 7.81 0.61 20.23
N ALA A 318 8.15 1.86 19.88
CA ALA A 318 9.37 2.50 20.38
C ALA A 318 9.33 2.63 21.90
N LEU A 319 8.23 3.16 22.46
CA LEU A 319 8.07 3.34 23.90
C LEU A 319 8.08 2.00 24.65
N THR A 320 7.49 0.97 24.07
CA THR A 320 7.49 -0.37 24.69
C THR A 320 8.90 -0.96 24.71
N LEU A 321 9.67 -0.84 23.61
CA LEU A 321 11.02 -1.34 23.54
C LEU A 321 11.99 -0.53 24.42
N GLN A 322 11.82 0.79 24.51
CA GLN A 322 12.58 1.64 25.43
C GLN A 322 12.34 1.21 26.90
N ALA A 323 11.11 0.83 27.23
CA ALA A 323 10.78 0.39 28.59
C ALA A 323 11.30 -1.03 28.89
N VAL A 324 11.33 -1.95 27.92
CA VAL A 324 11.74 -3.35 28.14
C VAL A 324 13.25 -3.53 28.12
N LEU A 325 13.99 -2.81 27.24
CA LEU A 325 15.44 -2.98 27.05
C LEU A 325 16.27 -2.91 28.35
N PRO A 326 16.02 -1.96 29.28
CA PRO A 326 16.74 -1.89 30.55
C PRO A 326 16.47 -3.05 31.51
N LEU A 327 15.34 -3.77 31.33
CA LEU A 327 14.94 -4.88 32.19
C LEU A 327 15.57 -6.21 31.77
N LEU A 328 16.13 -6.30 30.56
CA LEU A 328 16.71 -7.54 30.03
C LEU A 328 18.01 -7.89 30.74
N SER A 329 18.05 -9.06 31.35
CA SER A 329 19.23 -9.59 32.06
C SER A 329 20.14 -10.44 31.17
N SER A 330 19.57 -11.16 30.19
CA SER A 330 20.30 -12.14 29.37
C SER A 330 20.78 -11.58 28.03
N THR A 331 21.96 -12.07 27.59
CA THR A 331 22.41 -12.01 26.20
C THR A 331 22.28 -13.40 25.59
N LYS A 332 21.78 -13.48 24.35
CA LYS A 332 21.58 -14.76 23.66
C LYS A 332 22.79 -15.16 22.81
N GLY A 333 22.88 -16.44 22.47
CA GLY A 333 23.91 -16.95 21.59
C GLY A 333 23.66 -16.59 20.11
N HIS A 334 24.73 -16.37 19.34
CA HIS A 334 24.65 -15.98 17.91
C HIS A 334 24.26 -17.12 16.96
N ARG A 335 24.21 -18.37 17.41
CA ARG A 335 24.06 -19.55 16.53
C ARG A 335 22.79 -19.51 15.69
N TYR A 336 21.66 -19.14 16.31
CA TYR A 336 20.37 -19.04 15.63
C TYR A 336 20.40 -17.93 14.57
N LEU A 337 20.78 -16.72 14.96
CA LEU A 337 20.90 -15.57 14.05
C LEU A 337 21.79 -15.89 12.84
N HIS A 338 23.00 -16.40 13.06
CA HIS A 338 23.94 -16.72 11.98
C HIS A 338 23.38 -17.77 11.00
N ARG A 339 22.64 -18.76 11.50
CA ARG A 339 22.01 -19.76 10.65
C ARG A 339 20.96 -19.14 9.76
N GLN A 340 20.09 -18.26 10.30
CA GLN A 340 19.04 -17.60 9.55
C GLN A 340 19.60 -16.60 8.54
N LEU A 341 20.60 -15.82 8.90
CA LEU A 341 21.30 -14.92 7.97
C LEU A 341 21.96 -15.69 6.81
N LYS A 342 22.60 -16.82 7.09
CA LYS A 342 23.19 -17.67 6.04
C LYS A 342 22.13 -18.21 5.08
N ALA A 343 20.98 -18.65 5.60
CA ALA A 343 19.85 -19.10 4.79
C ALA A 343 19.28 -17.97 3.93
N HIS A 344 19.14 -16.77 4.53
CA HIS A 344 18.68 -15.57 3.83
C HIS A 344 19.62 -15.20 2.66
N HIS A 345 20.93 -15.09 2.90
CA HIS A 345 21.92 -14.80 1.86
C HIS A 345 21.91 -15.83 0.71
N LYS A 346 21.72 -17.11 1.06
CA LYS A 346 21.58 -18.17 0.05
C LYS A 346 20.34 -17.98 -0.81
N ALA A 347 19.21 -17.59 -0.21
CA ALA A 347 17.98 -17.33 -0.94
C ALA A 347 18.11 -16.10 -1.86
N LEU A 348 18.72 -15.01 -1.38
CA LEU A 348 18.96 -13.80 -2.17
C LEU A 348 19.88 -14.07 -3.36
N SER A 349 21.03 -14.71 -3.14
CA SER A 349 22.00 -15.01 -4.20
C SER A 349 21.54 -16.10 -5.18
N GLY A 350 20.58 -16.93 -4.77
CA GLY A 350 19.98 -17.99 -5.56
C GLY A 350 18.70 -17.55 -6.29
N ALA A 351 17.54 -17.86 -5.69
CA ALA A 351 16.24 -17.66 -6.34
C ALA A 351 15.93 -16.19 -6.66
N VAL A 352 16.22 -15.25 -5.75
CA VAL A 352 15.91 -13.83 -5.97
C VAL A 352 16.79 -13.23 -7.07
N ALA A 353 18.08 -13.58 -7.12
CA ALA A 353 18.99 -13.09 -8.14
C ALA A 353 18.95 -13.85 -9.47
N ALA A 354 18.13 -14.88 -9.58
CA ALA A 354 18.16 -15.85 -10.70
C ALA A 354 17.99 -15.20 -12.09
N TYR A 355 17.15 -14.19 -12.20
CA TYR A 355 16.85 -13.51 -13.45
C TYR A 355 17.17 -12.01 -13.46
N THR A 356 18.02 -11.55 -12.53
CA THR A 356 18.45 -10.14 -12.48
C THR A 356 19.69 -9.87 -13.36
N LYS A 357 20.47 -10.92 -13.70
CA LYS A 357 21.70 -10.83 -14.48
C LYS A 357 21.76 -11.94 -15.55
N ASN A 358 22.52 -11.69 -16.62
CA ASN A 358 22.74 -12.64 -17.72
C ASN A 358 21.42 -13.08 -18.39
N VAL A 359 20.50 -12.12 -18.58
CA VAL A 359 19.17 -12.31 -19.19
C VAL A 359 18.96 -11.42 -20.43
N GLU A 360 19.97 -10.70 -20.88
CA GLU A 360 19.89 -9.74 -21.99
C GLU A 360 19.60 -10.41 -23.36
N ARG A 361 19.59 -11.74 -23.38
CA ARG A 361 19.22 -12.56 -24.57
C ARG A 361 17.86 -13.25 -24.42
N MET A 362 17.23 -13.15 -23.25
CA MET A 362 15.93 -13.79 -22.99
C MET A 362 14.81 -12.87 -23.48
N LYS A 363 13.99 -13.37 -24.40
CA LYS A 363 12.81 -12.67 -24.93
C LYS A 363 11.55 -13.52 -24.69
N PRO A 364 10.43 -12.90 -24.29
CA PRO A 364 10.25 -11.51 -23.83
C PRO A 364 11.12 -11.15 -22.60
N ILE A 365 11.18 -9.84 -22.26
CA ILE A 365 12.01 -9.35 -21.14
C ILE A 365 11.53 -9.97 -19.83
N HIS A 366 12.46 -10.50 -19.02
CA HIS A 366 12.10 -11.05 -17.72
C HIS A 366 11.75 -9.93 -16.72
N PRO A 367 10.60 -9.97 -16.03
CA PRO A 367 10.14 -8.86 -15.17
C PRO A 367 11.07 -8.59 -13.98
N GLU A 368 11.76 -9.62 -13.44
CA GLU A 368 12.76 -9.46 -12.39
C GLU A 368 13.94 -8.59 -12.84
N PHE A 369 14.35 -8.72 -14.10
CA PHE A 369 15.39 -7.88 -14.69
C PHE A 369 14.94 -6.42 -14.82
N VAL A 370 13.66 -6.21 -15.14
CA VAL A 370 13.07 -4.85 -15.18
C VAL A 370 13.10 -4.22 -13.80
N ALA A 371 12.59 -4.91 -12.78
CA ALA A 371 12.51 -4.39 -11.43
C ALA A 371 13.89 -4.15 -10.80
N ALA A 372 14.84 -5.07 -10.99
CA ALA A 372 16.22 -4.88 -10.52
C ALA A 372 16.93 -3.73 -11.22
N THR A 373 16.70 -3.55 -12.54
CA THR A 373 17.27 -2.42 -13.28
C THR A 373 16.63 -1.10 -12.85
N LEU A 374 15.32 -1.11 -12.56
CA LEU A 374 14.62 0.06 -12.04
C LEU A 374 15.19 0.49 -10.68
N ASP A 375 15.41 -0.46 -9.77
CA ASP A 375 15.99 -0.20 -8.45
C ASP A 375 17.37 0.46 -8.52
N GLU A 376 18.21 -0.01 -9.45
CA GLU A 376 19.54 0.55 -9.67
C GLU A 376 19.53 1.96 -10.27
N LEU A 377 18.50 2.33 -11.04
CA LEU A 377 18.43 3.59 -11.80
C LEU A 377 17.57 4.66 -11.13
N ALA A 378 16.68 4.27 -10.22
CA ALA A 378 15.79 5.21 -9.54
C ALA A 378 16.56 6.08 -8.54
N ASP A 379 16.08 7.31 -8.36
CA ASP A 379 16.66 8.28 -7.45
C ASP A 379 16.67 7.76 -5.99
N ASP A 380 17.61 8.29 -5.19
CA ASP A 380 17.79 7.89 -3.80
C ASP A 380 16.58 8.21 -2.91
N ASP A 381 15.76 9.17 -3.29
CA ASP A 381 14.55 9.55 -2.58
C ASP A 381 13.26 9.27 -3.35
N ALA A 382 13.33 8.43 -4.39
CA ALA A 382 12.17 8.09 -5.20
C ALA A 382 10.99 7.55 -4.37
N VAL A 383 9.77 7.83 -4.85
CA VAL A 383 8.52 7.29 -4.31
C VAL A 383 7.98 6.25 -5.28
N PHE A 384 7.84 5.03 -4.83
CA PHE A 384 7.26 3.94 -5.61
C PHE A 384 5.84 3.67 -5.17
N THR A 385 4.90 3.69 -6.11
CA THR A 385 3.55 3.17 -5.93
C THR A 385 3.43 1.86 -6.67
N VAL A 386 2.92 0.82 -6.00
CA VAL A 386 2.96 -0.55 -6.54
C VAL A 386 1.55 -1.10 -6.69
N ASP A 387 1.23 -1.55 -7.89
CA ASP A 387 -0.07 -2.11 -8.22
C ASP A 387 -0.25 -3.53 -7.65
N THR A 388 -1.47 -3.90 -7.35
CA THR A 388 -1.78 -5.25 -6.88
C THR A 388 -1.66 -6.26 -8.01
N GLY A 389 -1.02 -7.38 -7.70
CA GLY A 389 -0.72 -8.48 -8.63
C GLY A 389 0.78 -8.82 -8.63
N MET A 390 1.32 -9.25 -9.78
CA MET A 390 2.75 -9.59 -9.89
C MET A 390 3.65 -8.39 -9.59
N CYS A 391 3.19 -7.16 -9.80
CA CYS A 391 3.95 -5.95 -9.45
C CYS A 391 4.28 -5.89 -7.95
N ASN A 392 3.40 -6.39 -7.07
CA ASN A 392 3.69 -6.51 -5.65
C ASN A 392 4.90 -7.40 -5.37
N VAL A 393 5.04 -8.50 -6.11
CA VAL A 393 6.22 -9.38 -5.99
C VAL A 393 7.49 -8.65 -6.41
N TRP A 394 7.42 -7.92 -7.53
CA TRP A 394 8.56 -7.17 -8.04
C TRP A 394 8.97 -6.03 -7.09
N GLY A 395 8.00 -5.28 -6.58
CA GLY A 395 8.22 -4.24 -5.57
C GLY A 395 8.78 -4.80 -4.26
N ALA A 396 8.19 -5.89 -3.76
CA ALA A 396 8.61 -6.53 -2.52
C ALA A 396 10.05 -7.07 -2.57
N ARG A 397 10.45 -7.69 -3.68
CA ARG A 397 11.74 -8.39 -3.77
C ARG A 397 12.87 -7.54 -4.31
N TYR A 398 12.60 -6.60 -5.20
CA TYR A 398 13.65 -5.91 -5.96
C TYR A 398 13.79 -4.43 -5.65
N ILE A 399 12.76 -3.76 -5.12
CA ILE A 399 12.92 -2.35 -4.72
C ILE A 399 13.56 -2.28 -3.33
N THR A 400 14.73 -1.67 -3.26
CA THR A 400 15.54 -1.59 -2.04
C THR A 400 15.30 -0.27 -1.32
N PRO A 401 14.76 -0.29 -0.08
CA PRO A 401 14.67 0.91 0.74
C PRO A 401 16.04 1.35 1.24
N ASN A 402 16.21 2.63 1.48
CA ASN A 402 17.46 3.24 1.96
C ASN A 402 17.22 4.33 3.04
N GLY A 403 16.04 4.32 3.65
CA GLY A 403 15.63 5.33 4.64
C GLY A 403 15.07 6.62 4.04
N LYS A 404 15.20 6.84 2.71
CA LYS A 404 14.65 7.99 1.98
C LYS A 404 13.58 7.59 0.99
N ARG A 405 13.77 6.47 0.29
CA ARG A 405 12.79 5.90 -0.65
C ARG A 405 11.53 5.50 0.08
N ARG A 406 10.39 5.74 -0.54
CA ARG A 406 9.09 5.32 -0.06
C ARG A 406 8.52 4.27 -1.01
N VAL A 407 7.93 3.23 -0.44
CA VAL A 407 7.32 2.12 -1.23
C VAL A 407 5.97 1.80 -0.62
N PHE A 408 4.90 2.05 -1.34
CA PHE A 408 3.56 1.76 -0.86
C PHE A 408 2.61 1.31 -1.98
N GLY A 409 1.49 0.74 -1.59
CA GLY A 409 0.45 0.22 -2.46
C GLY A 409 -0.78 -0.15 -1.63
N SER A 410 -1.69 -0.94 -2.17
CA SER A 410 -2.91 -1.40 -1.51
C SER A 410 -2.65 -2.66 -0.69
N TRP A 411 -1.99 -2.51 0.49
CA TRP A 411 -1.52 -3.66 1.25
C TRP A 411 -2.60 -4.43 2.01
N HIS A 412 -3.69 -3.77 2.41
CA HIS A 412 -4.79 -4.35 3.18
C HIS A 412 -6.06 -4.55 2.36
N HIS A 413 -6.30 -3.70 1.37
CA HIS A 413 -7.47 -3.84 0.51
C HIS A 413 -7.18 -4.71 -0.71
N GLY A 414 -5.96 -4.65 -1.25
CA GLY A 414 -5.50 -5.54 -2.31
C GLY A 414 -6.14 -5.24 -3.67
N THR A 415 -6.52 -3.99 -3.93
CA THR A 415 -7.13 -3.60 -5.20
C THR A 415 -6.11 -3.46 -6.31
N MET A 416 -6.47 -3.83 -7.51
CA MET A 416 -5.79 -3.43 -8.74
C MET A 416 -6.07 -1.95 -9.04
N ALA A 417 -5.35 -1.38 -9.98
CA ALA A 417 -5.46 0.00 -10.46
C ALA A 417 -5.04 1.11 -9.47
N ASN A 418 -4.54 0.76 -8.29
CA ASN A 418 -4.15 1.73 -7.26
C ASN A 418 -2.87 2.52 -7.61
N ALA A 419 -1.93 1.93 -8.36
CA ALA A 419 -0.58 2.51 -8.50
C ALA A 419 -0.57 3.88 -9.19
N LEU A 420 -1.25 4.04 -10.33
CA LEU A 420 -1.30 5.32 -11.03
C LEU A 420 -2.02 6.42 -10.23
N PRO A 421 -3.22 6.21 -9.67
CA PRO A 421 -3.88 7.20 -8.82
C PRO A 421 -3.07 7.55 -7.56
N GLN A 422 -2.46 6.58 -6.90
CA GLN A 422 -1.58 6.83 -5.76
C GLN A 422 -0.34 7.64 -6.17
N ALA A 423 0.20 7.42 -7.38
CA ALA A 423 1.30 8.21 -7.92
C ALA A 423 0.89 9.67 -8.20
N ILE A 424 -0.37 9.92 -8.61
CA ILE A 424 -0.92 11.28 -8.73
C ILE A 424 -0.87 11.99 -7.37
N GLY A 425 -1.37 11.36 -6.31
CA GLY A 425 -1.30 11.90 -4.95
C GLY A 425 0.13 12.13 -4.47
N ALA A 426 1.03 11.17 -4.72
CA ALA A 426 2.45 11.29 -4.37
C ALA A 426 3.15 12.45 -5.12
N SER A 427 2.89 12.60 -6.41
CA SER A 427 3.48 13.68 -7.22
C SER A 427 2.97 15.06 -6.83
N LYS A 428 1.71 15.15 -6.38
CA LYS A 428 1.15 16.38 -5.83
C LYS A 428 1.73 16.72 -4.45
N ALA A 429 1.94 15.72 -3.60
CA ALA A 429 2.51 15.91 -2.27
C ALA A 429 4.02 16.23 -2.30
N PHE A 430 4.74 15.66 -3.28
CA PHE A 430 6.20 15.81 -3.40
C PHE A 430 6.60 16.10 -4.85
N PRO A 431 6.33 17.30 -5.38
CA PRO A 431 6.56 17.65 -6.79
C PRO A 431 8.03 17.56 -7.21
N GLU A 432 8.96 17.73 -6.25
CA GLU A 432 10.41 17.68 -6.50
C GLU A 432 10.99 16.26 -6.52
N ARG A 433 10.22 15.26 -6.08
CA ARG A 433 10.71 13.87 -6.02
C ARG A 433 10.36 13.10 -7.28
N GLN A 434 11.19 12.13 -7.62
CA GLN A 434 10.87 11.17 -8.66
C GLN A 434 9.76 10.23 -8.14
N VAL A 435 8.59 10.25 -8.78
CA VAL A 435 7.48 9.35 -8.46
C VAL A 435 7.35 8.31 -9.56
N ILE A 436 7.37 7.03 -9.17
CA ILE A 436 7.34 5.89 -10.08
C ILE A 436 6.13 5.02 -9.78
N SER A 437 5.19 4.95 -10.72
CA SER A 437 4.09 3.99 -10.69
C SER A 437 4.57 2.67 -11.28
N MET A 438 4.60 1.59 -10.50
CA MET A 438 4.84 0.23 -10.96
C MET A 438 3.50 -0.43 -11.24
N SER A 439 3.01 -0.32 -12.46
CA SER A 439 1.69 -0.80 -12.87
C SER A 439 1.77 -2.11 -13.65
N GLY A 440 0.85 -3.03 -13.37
CA GLY A 440 0.55 -4.11 -14.31
C GLY A 440 -0.31 -3.57 -15.45
N ASP A 441 -0.22 -4.18 -16.61
CA ASP A 441 -1.05 -3.83 -17.77
C ASP A 441 -2.55 -3.97 -17.46
N GLY A 442 -2.96 -5.03 -16.77
CA GLY A 442 -4.34 -5.22 -16.33
C GLY A 442 -4.80 -4.14 -15.34
N GLY A 443 -3.96 -3.77 -14.37
CA GLY A 443 -4.29 -2.72 -13.39
C GLY A 443 -4.32 -1.33 -14.02
N LEU A 444 -3.33 -0.98 -14.83
CA LEU A 444 -3.34 0.29 -15.56
C LEU A 444 -4.58 0.43 -16.45
N GLY A 445 -4.98 -0.66 -17.13
CA GLY A 445 -6.15 -0.68 -18.01
C GLY A 445 -7.44 -0.27 -17.31
N MET A 446 -7.60 -0.56 -16.01
CA MET A 446 -8.83 -0.25 -15.25
C MET A 446 -9.05 1.26 -15.01
N LEU A 447 -7.98 2.02 -14.73
CA LEU A 447 -8.02 3.47 -14.50
C LEU A 447 -7.10 4.25 -15.46
N MET A 448 -6.91 3.74 -16.66
CA MET A 448 -6.05 4.34 -17.68
C MET A 448 -6.46 5.78 -18.05
N GLY A 449 -7.73 6.14 -17.86
CA GLY A 449 -8.21 7.52 -18.03
C GLY A 449 -7.44 8.56 -17.21
N GLU A 450 -6.79 8.14 -16.12
CA GLU A 450 -5.99 9.02 -15.26
C GLU A 450 -4.66 9.49 -15.91
N LEU A 451 -4.28 8.93 -17.04
CA LEU A 451 -3.24 9.51 -17.89
C LEU A 451 -3.57 10.96 -18.28
N LEU A 452 -4.86 11.25 -18.48
CA LEU A 452 -5.33 12.62 -18.74
C LEU A 452 -5.14 13.53 -17.52
N THR A 453 -5.30 13.01 -16.31
CA THR A 453 -5.02 13.74 -15.06
C THR A 453 -3.53 14.05 -14.92
N VAL A 454 -2.68 13.06 -15.16
CA VAL A 454 -1.22 13.24 -15.16
C VAL A 454 -0.80 14.32 -16.16
N LYS A 455 -1.38 14.30 -17.36
CA LYS A 455 -1.12 15.31 -18.40
C LYS A 455 -1.66 16.68 -18.03
N LEU A 456 -2.89 16.75 -17.52
CA LEU A 456 -3.56 18.01 -17.16
C LEU A 456 -2.76 18.80 -16.12
N HIS A 457 -2.22 18.09 -15.13
CA HIS A 457 -1.47 18.69 -14.01
C HIS A 457 0.05 18.67 -14.22
N ASP A 458 0.53 18.26 -15.40
CA ASP A 458 1.96 18.16 -15.76
C ASP A 458 2.80 17.46 -14.67
N LEU A 459 2.29 16.34 -14.14
CA LEU A 459 2.91 15.65 -13.02
C LEU A 459 4.20 14.93 -13.44
N ASN A 460 5.29 15.11 -12.71
CA ASN A 460 6.55 14.39 -12.96
C ASN A 460 6.48 12.91 -12.54
N THR A 461 5.48 12.21 -13.06
CA THR A 461 5.22 10.79 -12.77
C THR A 461 5.81 9.89 -13.85
N LYS A 462 6.60 8.90 -13.45
CA LYS A 462 7.11 7.83 -14.33
C LYS A 462 6.20 6.62 -14.21
N ILE A 463 5.49 6.28 -15.26
CA ILE A 463 4.50 5.20 -15.29
C ILE A 463 5.15 3.99 -15.94
N LEU A 464 5.72 3.09 -15.13
CA LEU A 464 6.32 1.84 -15.61
C LEU A 464 5.24 0.76 -15.69
N VAL A 465 5.02 0.23 -16.89
CA VAL A 465 4.06 -0.83 -17.16
C VAL A 465 4.78 -2.16 -17.37
N PHE A 466 4.50 -3.13 -16.52
CA PHE A 466 4.86 -4.54 -16.76
C PHE A 466 3.81 -5.14 -17.69
N ASN A 467 4.05 -5.04 -18.99
CA ASN A 467 3.10 -5.44 -20.03
C ASN A 467 3.34 -6.90 -20.43
N ASN A 468 2.60 -7.81 -19.80
CA ASN A 468 2.67 -9.25 -20.06
C ASN A 468 1.39 -9.82 -20.71
N SER A 469 0.40 -8.98 -20.99
CA SER A 469 -0.92 -9.34 -21.52
C SER A 469 -1.64 -10.42 -20.70
N SER A 470 -1.40 -10.45 -19.37
CA SER A 470 -1.99 -11.49 -18.50
C SER A 470 -2.12 -11.03 -17.05
N LEU A 471 -3.17 -11.48 -16.37
CA LEU A 471 -3.34 -11.39 -14.92
C LEU A 471 -2.47 -12.45 -14.22
N GLY A 472 -1.15 -12.27 -14.25
CA GLY A 472 -0.16 -13.28 -13.88
C GLY A 472 -0.30 -13.83 -12.45
N MET A 473 -0.76 -13.03 -11.46
CA MET A 473 -1.00 -13.51 -10.10
C MET A 473 -2.16 -14.51 -10.07
N VAL A 474 -3.29 -14.17 -10.69
CA VAL A 474 -4.47 -15.05 -10.77
C VAL A 474 -4.14 -16.33 -11.53
N LYS A 475 -3.37 -16.22 -12.64
CA LYS A 475 -2.84 -17.37 -13.38
C LYS A 475 -2.04 -18.31 -12.48
N LEU A 476 -1.13 -17.76 -11.65
CA LEU A 476 -0.35 -18.55 -10.70
C LEU A 476 -1.25 -19.24 -9.66
N GLU A 477 -2.20 -18.51 -9.10
CA GLU A 477 -3.15 -19.04 -8.09
C GLU A 477 -3.96 -20.20 -8.64
N MET A 478 -4.53 -20.09 -9.85
CA MET A 478 -5.25 -21.19 -10.52
C MET A 478 -4.34 -22.41 -10.70
N LEU A 479 -3.12 -22.23 -11.17
CA LEU A 479 -2.19 -23.33 -11.41
C LEU A 479 -1.81 -24.08 -10.12
N VAL A 480 -1.57 -23.38 -9.00
CA VAL A 480 -1.24 -24.03 -7.73
C VAL A 480 -2.44 -24.70 -7.06
N GLU A 481 -3.66 -24.31 -7.41
CA GLU A 481 -4.90 -25.00 -7.03
C GLU A 481 -5.21 -26.23 -7.90
N GLY A 482 -4.47 -26.46 -8.97
CA GLY A 482 -4.68 -27.59 -9.90
C GLY A 482 -5.69 -27.32 -11.01
N LEU A 483 -5.96 -26.05 -11.27
CA LEU A 483 -6.84 -25.56 -12.31
C LEU A 483 -6.01 -25.04 -13.49
N PRO A 484 -6.35 -25.39 -14.76
CA PRO A 484 -5.82 -24.68 -15.92
C PRO A 484 -6.23 -23.21 -15.85
N ASP A 485 -5.33 -22.30 -16.21
CA ASP A 485 -5.65 -20.89 -16.29
C ASP A 485 -6.72 -20.61 -17.38
N HIS A 486 -7.67 -19.75 -17.03
CA HIS A 486 -8.77 -19.35 -17.91
C HIS A 486 -9.22 -17.93 -17.60
N GLY A 487 -9.41 -17.11 -18.63
CA GLY A 487 -9.83 -15.71 -18.49
C GLY A 487 -8.75 -14.79 -17.89
N THR A 488 -7.51 -15.24 -17.84
CA THR A 488 -6.39 -14.48 -17.30
C THR A 488 -5.61 -13.72 -18.36
N ASP A 489 -5.65 -14.18 -19.60
CA ASP A 489 -4.97 -13.52 -20.72
C ASP A 489 -5.88 -12.46 -21.36
N HIS A 490 -5.31 -11.37 -21.81
CA HIS A 490 -6.00 -10.31 -22.53
C HIS A 490 -5.17 -9.85 -23.75
N GLU A 491 -5.76 -8.98 -24.58
CA GLU A 491 -5.14 -8.49 -25.80
C GLU A 491 -3.83 -7.73 -25.54
N ALA A 492 -2.89 -7.88 -26.44
CA ALA A 492 -1.64 -7.14 -26.40
C ALA A 492 -1.88 -5.67 -26.77
N VAL A 493 -1.66 -4.78 -25.80
CA VAL A 493 -1.87 -3.33 -25.95
C VAL A 493 -0.52 -2.62 -26.08
N ASP A 494 -0.47 -1.58 -26.92
CA ASP A 494 0.64 -0.64 -26.97
C ASP A 494 0.31 0.58 -26.08
N TYR A 495 0.72 0.50 -24.82
CA TYR A 495 0.47 1.57 -23.84
C TYR A 495 1.29 2.83 -24.14
N ALA A 496 2.46 2.67 -24.78
CA ALA A 496 3.25 3.83 -25.21
C ALA A 496 2.51 4.64 -26.29
N ALA A 497 1.92 4.00 -27.29
CA ALA A 497 1.12 4.67 -28.30
C ALA A 497 -0.12 5.38 -27.71
N ILE A 498 -0.75 4.79 -26.70
CA ILE A 498 -1.87 5.43 -25.98
C ILE A 498 -1.39 6.68 -25.25
N ALA A 499 -0.28 6.61 -24.51
CA ALA A 499 0.28 7.75 -23.79
C ALA A 499 0.70 8.89 -24.73
N GLU A 500 1.30 8.58 -25.87
CA GLU A 500 1.60 9.56 -26.92
C GLU A 500 0.33 10.22 -27.45
N GLY A 501 -0.76 9.43 -27.63
CA GLY A 501 -2.07 9.94 -28.06
C GLY A 501 -2.70 10.95 -27.10
N VAL A 502 -2.42 10.86 -25.79
CA VAL A 502 -2.84 11.87 -24.80
C VAL A 502 -1.79 12.96 -24.57
N GLY A 503 -0.65 12.93 -25.27
CA GLY A 503 0.41 13.93 -25.19
C GLY A 503 1.36 13.76 -23.99
N ILE A 504 1.53 12.53 -23.52
CA ILE A 504 2.55 12.13 -22.54
C ILE A 504 3.72 11.51 -23.30
N GLY A 505 4.96 11.87 -22.91
CA GLY A 505 6.16 11.21 -23.44
C GLY A 505 6.12 9.72 -23.15
N ALA A 506 6.50 8.89 -24.15
CA ALA A 506 6.46 7.45 -23.94
C ALA A 506 7.61 6.70 -24.61
N VAL A 507 7.89 5.49 -24.12
CA VAL A 507 8.82 4.55 -24.73
C VAL A 507 8.32 3.13 -24.57
N ARG A 508 8.31 2.37 -25.67
CA ARG A 508 8.04 0.92 -25.64
C ARG A 508 9.35 0.15 -25.70
N ILE A 509 9.59 -0.72 -24.71
CA ILE A 509 10.81 -1.50 -24.56
C ILE A 509 10.50 -2.99 -24.76
N THR A 510 11.02 -3.56 -25.85
CA THR A 510 10.83 -4.98 -26.21
C THR A 510 12.14 -5.76 -26.25
N GLU A 511 13.29 -5.06 -26.25
CA GLU A 511 14.62 -5.64 -26.40
C GLU A 511 15.38 -5.61 -25.05
N PRO A 512 15.67 -6.77 -24.44
CA PRO A 512 16.36 -6.83 -23.14
C PRO A 512 17.70 -6.07 -23.12
N LYS A 513 18.47 -6.12 -24.21
CA LYS A 513 19.75 -5.40 -24.34
C LYS A 513 19.61 -3.87 -24.29
N LYS A 514 18.44 -3.35 -24.64
CA LYS A 514 18.15 -1.91 -24.65
C LYS A 514 17.53 -1.43 -23.35
N LEU A 515 17.04 -2.35 -22.49
CA LEU A 515 16.27 -2.03 -21.28
C LEU A 515 16.97 -0.96 -20.44
N ARG A 516 18.19 -1.22 -19.98
CA ARG A 516 18.92 -0.27 -19.09
C ARG A 516 19.06 1.12 -19.71
N LYS A 517 19.44 1.20 -20.99
CA LYS A 517 19.65 2.48 -21.67
C LYS A 517 18.34 3.26 -21.83
N GLN A 518 17.28 2.59 -22.28
CA GLN A 518 15.99 3.22 -22.54
C GLN A 518 15.28 3.60 -21.22
N LEU A 519 15.38 2.73 -20.20
CA LEU A 519 14.83 3.01 -18.88
C LEU A 519 15.54 4.20 -18.22
N ALA A 520 16.87 4.25 -18.24
CA ALA A 520 17.63 5.40 -17.71
C ALA A 520 17.26 6.72 -18.41
N ALA A 521 17.13 6.71 -19.75
CA ALA A 521 16.73 7.89 -20.51
C ALA A 521 15.30 8.34 -20.14
N ALA A 522 14.37 7.40 -20.00
CA ALA A 522 12.98 7.69 -19.65
C ALA A 522 12.85 8.25 -18.22
N LEU A 523 13.56 7.67 -17.24
CA LEU A 523 13.57 8.16 -15.86
C LEU A 523 14.16 9.57 -15.75
N ALA A 524 15.18 9.89 -16.57
CA ALA A 524 15.82 11.21 -16.58
C ALA A 524 15.02 12.28 -17.37
N THR A 525 14.00 11.90 -18.13
CA THR A 525 13.18 12.83 -18.91
C THR A 525 12.31 13.67 -17.95
N PRO A 526 12.35 15.01 -17.97
CA PRO A 526 11.45 15.84 -17.17
C PRO A 526 9.98 15.64 -17.54
N GLY A 527 9.08 15.81 -16.56
CA GLY A 527 7.65 15.70 -16.74
C GLY A 527 7.14 14.26 -16.79
N PRO A 528 5.88 14.06 -17.22
CA PRO A 528 5.25 12.74 -17.27
C PRO A 528 5.86 11.86 -18.35
N MET A 529 6.09 10.59 -18.02
CA MET A 529 6.68 9.62 -18.93
C MET A 529 6.08 8.23 -18.71
N LEU A 530 5.54 7.60 -19.77
CA LEU A 530 5.09 6.22 -19.73
C LEU A 530 6.17 5.29 -20.32
N ILE A 531 6.47 4.22 -19.61
CA ILE A 531 7.50 3.24 -19.94
C ILE A 531 6.83 1.88 -20.08
N ASP A 532 6.45 1.51 -21.31
CA ASP A 532 5.79 0.24 -21.62
C ASP A 532 6.84 -0.85 -21.86
N VAL A 533 7.04 -1.73 -20.87
CA VAL A 533 8.00 -2.82 -20.98
C VAL A 533 7.28 -4.13 -21.26
N VAL A 534 7.48 -4.69 -22.46
CA VAL A 534 6.90 -5.99 -22.83
C VAL A 534 7.63 -7.10 -22.09
N THR A 535 6.97 -7.72 -21.13
CA THR A 535 7.53 -8.71 -20.22
C THR A 535 7.01 -10.13 -20.51
N ASN A 536 7.73 -11.12 -19.99
CA ASN A 536 7.41 -12.53 -20.18
C ASN A 536 6.13 -12.91 -19.41
N PRO A 537 5.05 -13.39 -20.07
CA PRO A 537 3.79 -13.77 -19.44
C PRO A 537 3.89 -15.05 -18.60
N ASP A 538 4.94 -15.84 -18.80
CA ASP A 538 5.16 -17.11 -18.11
C ASP A 538 6.17 -17.00 -16.97
N ALA A 539 6.70 -15.81 -16.70
CA ALA A 539 7.55 -15.53 -15.54
C ALA A 539 6.70 -15.46 -14.28
N LEU A 540 6.52 -16.59 -13.64
CA LEU A 540 5.76 -16.73 -12.40
C LEU A 540 6.73 -16.75 -11.22
N SER A 541 6.55 -15.84 -10.28
CA SER A 541 7.37 -15.82 -9.08
C SER A 541 6.82 -16.81 -8.06
N MET A 542 7.55 -17.89 -7.84
CA MET A 542 7.18 -18.89 -6.84
C MET A 542 7.26 -18.31 -5.43
N PRO A 543 6.28 -18.58 -4.54
CA PRO A 543 6.38 -18.24 -3.12
C PRO A 543 7.57 -18.98 -2.49
N PRO A 544 8.17 -18.43 -1.40
CA PRO A 544 9.38 -18.98 -0.78
C PRO A 544 9.16 -20.40 -0.22
N LYS A 545 7.93 -20.75 0.04
CA LYS A 545 7.56 -22.10 0.48
C LYS A 545 6.36 -22.59 -0.31
N ILE A 546 6.57 -23.62 -1.07
CA ILE A 546 5.51 -24.32 -1.81
C ILE A 546 5.09 -25.51 -0.95
N THR A 547 3.82 -25.59 -0.58
CA THR A 547 3.27 -26.71 0.15
C THR A 547 3.20 -27.96 -0.75
N ALA A 548 3.20 -29.15 -0.15
CA ALA A 548 2.98 -30.40 -0.92
C ALA A 548 1.64 -30.38 -1.69
N GLN A 549 0.62 -29.69 -1.16
CA GLN A 549 -0.65 -29.49 -1.84
C GLN A 549 -0.51 -28.62 -3.08
N GLN A 550 0.22 -27.51 -3.01
CA GLN A 550 0.49 -26.63 -4.15
C GLN A 550 1.34 -27.31 -5.23
N ILE A 551 2.31 -28.14 -4.83
CA ILE A 551 3.09 -28.96 -5.78
C ILE A 551 2.17 -29.94 -6.52
N ARG A 552 1.27 -30.62 -5.79
CA ARG A 552 0.28 -31.52 -6.39
C ARG A 552 -0.70 -30.77 -7.29
N GLY A 553 -1.17 -29.61 -6.85
CA GLY A 553 -2.03 -28.73 -7.63
C GLY A 553 -1.38 -28.35 -8.95
N PHE A 554 -0.16 -27.80 -8.91
CA PHE A 554 0.59 -27.43 -10.11
C PHE A 554 0.82 -28.62 -11.06
N ALA A 555 1.17 -29.81 -10.54
CA ALA A 555 1.32 -31.03 -11.34
C ALA A 555 -0.01 -31.44 -11.98
N THR A 556 -1.13 -31.30 -11.26
CA THR A 556 -2.48 -31.61 -11.77
C THR A 556 -2.89 -30.63 -12.87
N ALA A 557 -2.70 -29.32 -12.67
CA ALA A 557 -2.96 -28.31 -13.70
C ALA A 557 -2.11 -28.56 -14.93
N SER A 558 -0.81 -28.80 -14.77
CA SER A 558 0.12 -29.11 -15.86
C SER A 558 -0.34 -30.33 -16.67
N THR A 559 -0.77 -31.39 -16.02
CA THR A 559 -1.32 -32.59 -16.67
C THR A 559 -2.57 -32.26 -17.50
N LYS A 560 -3.50 -31.49 -16.95
CA LYS A 560 -4.73 -31.07 -17.66
C LYS A 560 -4.41 -30.20 -18.86
N ILE A 561 -3.47 -29.26 -18.75
CA ILE A 561 -3.03 -28.38 -19.84
C ILE A 561 -2.40 -29.21 -20.96
N VAL A 562 -1.52 -30.17 -20.63
CA VAL A 562 -0.88 -31.05 -21.60
C VAL A 562 -1.90 -31.92 -22.31
N LEU A 563 -2.85 -32.53 -21.59
CA LEU A 563 -3.93 -33.33 -22.16
C LEU A 563 -4.87 -32.49 -23.05
N GLY A 564 -5.02 -31.20 -22.76
CA GLY A 564 -5.75 -30.23 -23.60
C GLY A 564 -4.98 -29.71 -24.80
N GLY A 565 -3.77 -30.23 -25.08
CA GLY A 565 -2.94 -29.80 -26.22
C GLY A 565 -1.93 -28.68 -25.94
N GLY A 566 -1.81 -28.22 -24.70
CA GLY A 566 -0.96 -27.11 -24.27
C GLY A 566 0.49 -27.49 -23.92
N VAL A 567 1.09 -28.47 -24.61
CA VAL A 567 2.49 -28.89 -24.35
C VAL A 567 3.48 -27.74 -24.50
N GLY A 568 3.33 -26.91 -25.56
CA GLY A 568 4.19 -25.73 -25.79
C GLY A 568 4.14 -24.74 -24.62
N LYS A 569 2.95 -24.41 -24.14
CA LYS A 569 2.74 -23.51 -22.97
C LYS A 569 3.47 -24.00 -21.72
N MET A 570 3.43 -25.31 -21.46
CA MET A 570 4.14 -25.88 -20.30
C MET A 570 5.66 -25.85 -20.46
N LEU A 571 6.17 -26.04 -21.67
CA LEU A 571 7.60 -25.93 -21.95
C LEU A 571 8.10 -24.48 -21.79
N ASP A 572 7.35 -23.51 -22.27
CA ASP A 572 7.66 -22.09 -22.17
C ASP A 572 7.66 -21.65 -20.70
N MET A 573 6.67 -22.07 -19.94
CA MET A 573 6.58 -21.81 -18.49
C MET A 573 7.75 -22.45 -17.73
N ALA A 574 8.10 -23.70 -18.06
CA ALA A 574 9.25 -24.36 -17.43
C ALA A 574 10.57 -23.65 -17.76
N ALA A 575 10.76 -23.26 -19.03
CA ALA A 575 11.95 -22.54 -19.47
C ALA A 575 12.08 -21.15 -18.78
N SER A 576 10.95 -20.45 -18.61
CA SER A 576 10.89 -19.13 -17.98
C SER A 576 11.21 -19.16 -16.48
N ASN A 577 11.01 -20.29 -15.79
CA ASN A 577 11.16 -20.41 -14.34
C ASN A 577 12.28 -21.37 -13.89
N LEU A 578 13.03 -21.95 -14.82
CA LEU A 578 14.02 -23.00 -14.53
C LEU A 578 15.06 -22.58 -13.47
N ARG A 579 15.50 -21.32 -13.48
CA ARG A 579 16.50 -20.80 -12.55
C ARG A 579 15.95 -20.54 -11.14
N ASN A 580 14.62 -20.39 -10.99
CA ASN A 580 13.95 -20.15 -9.71
C ASN A 580 13.59 -21.45 -8.98
N MET A 581 13.75 -22.62 -9.64
CA MET A 581 13.46 -23.90 -8.99
C MET A 581 14.49 -24.17 -7.87
N PRO A 582 14.06 -24.58 -6.67
CA PRO A 582 14.96 -25.00 -5.61
C PRO A 582 15.85 -26.15 -6.10
N ARG A 583 17.16 -26.01 -6.00
CA ARG A 583 18.12 -27.08 -6.25
C ARG A 583 18.39 -27.86 -4.98
#